data_e7f9fdb988fd5dfa75eab6b905bc79f4
#
_entry.id   e7f9fdb988fd5dfa75eab6b905bc79f4
#
_cell.length_a   1.000
_cell.length_b   1.000
_cell.length_c   1.000
_cell.angle_alpha   90.00
_cell.angle_beta   90.00
_cell.angle_gamma   90.00
#
_symmetry.space_group_name_H-M   'P 1'
#
loop_
_entity.id
_entity.type
_entity.pdbx_description
1 polymer ?
#
loop_
_entity_poly.entity_id
_entity_poly.type
_entity_poly.pdbx_seq_one_letter_code
_entity_poly.pdbx_strand_id
1 'polypeptide(L)'
;MTEGLEIIEVTGRRLFDSEGLPAVEAEVELENGARGRAMVALCENSGNTDQMMEVLSECVLFEDASDQRGVDKILEETASSVGTAKCGGFLTAVSMAVSRAAAAGLGMPLYRYLGGTAPGRLPVPMMTMISGGRYGRNNSLDMESYMVVPVGAASFREGAARCMEVYQALKRLLTISGHQTGVGEDGGFVPDLR
;
A
#
# COMPACT_ATOMS: atom_id res chain seq x y z
N MET A 1 -17.38 -24.68 -3.62
CA MET A 1 -17.73 -23.28 -3.30
C MET A 1 -17.52 -23.15 -1.80
N THR A 2 -16.72 -22.23 -1.37
CA THR A 2 -16.54 -21.87 0.04
C THR A 2 -17.82 -21.12 0.45
N GLU A 3 -18.64 -21.70 1.34
CA GLU A 3 -19.93 -21.12 1.73
C GLU A 3 -19.74 -19.70 2.26
N GLY A 4 -20.50 -18.74 1.72
CA GLY A 4 -20.60 -17.36 2.21
C GLY A 4 -19.49 -16.40 1.78
N LEU A 5 -18.68 -16.70 0.74
CA LEU A 5 -17.68 -15.79 0.21
C LEU A 5 -18.14 -14.97 -1.00
N GLU A 6 -19.42 -14.99 -1.31
CA GLU A 6 -20.01 -14.15 -2.36
C GLU A 6 -19.99 -12.68 -1.95
N ILE A 7 -19.61 -11.80 -2.87
CA ILE A 7 -19.59 -10.35 -2.66
C ILE A 7 -21.03 -9.83 -2.73
N ILE A 8 -21.55 -9.29 -1.62
CA ILE A 8 -22.93 -8.79 -1.55
C ILE A 8 -23.01 -7.25 -1.58
N GLU A 9 -21.93 -6.57 -1.21
CA GLU A 9 -21.88 -5.11 -1.23
C GLU A 9 -20.46 -4.62 -1.48
N VAL A 10 -20.34 -3.56 -2.30
CA VAL A 10 -19.12 -2.80 -2.49
C VAL A 10 -19.43 -1.32 -2.35
N THR A 11 -18.81 -0.65 -1.38
CA THR A 11 -18.99 0.79 -1.13
C THR A 11 -17.71 1.55 -1.43
N GLY A 12 -17.82 2.62 -2.24
CA GLY A 12 -16.72 3.54 -2.52
C GLY A 12 -16.84 4.82 -1.69
N ARG A 13 -15.71 5.37 -1.23
CA ARG A 13 -15.65 6.66 -0.52
C ARG A 13 -14.47 7.50 -0.99
N ARG A 14 -14.68 8.81 -1.09
CA ARG A 14 -13.59 9.77 -1.29
C ARG A 14 -13.00 10.15 0.05
N LEU A 15 -11.68 10.14 0.13
CA LEU A 15 -10.90 10.49 1.32
C LEU A 15 -9.73 11.40 0.93
N PHE A 16 -8.90 11.72 1.91
CA PHE A 16 -7.60 12.34 1.71
C PHE A 16 -6.53 11.41 2.28
N ASP A 17 -5.38 11.37 1.63
CA ASP A 17 -4.20 10.68 2.15
C ASP A 17 -3.48 11.49 3.23
N SER A 18 -2.32 11.01 3.69
CA SER A 18 -1.52 11.67 4.73
C SER A 18 -0.93 13.02 4.32
N GLU A 19 -0.93 13.33 3.03
CA GLU A 19 -0.45 14.61 2.48
C GLU A 19 -1.61 15.57 2.16
N GLY A 20 -2.84 15.16 2.41
CA GLY A 20 -4.04 15.92 2.06
C GLY A 20 -4.42 15.84 0.59
N LEU A 21 -3.85 14.86 -0.15
CA LEU A 21 -4.19 14.63 -1.55
C LEU A 21 -5.42 13.72 -1.67
N PRO A 22 -6.19 13.82 -2.78
CA PRO A 22 -7.35 12.98 -2.98
C PRO A 22 -7.01 11.47 -2.98
N ALA A 23 -7.81 10.70 -2.26
CA ALA A 23 -7.73 9.25 -2.19
C ALA A 23 -9.12 8.63 -2.31
N VAL A 24 -9.19 7.34 -2.59
CA VAL A 24 -10.42 6.55 -2.59
C VAL A 24 -10.27 5.34 -1.69
N GLU A 25 -11.33 4.99 -1.00
CA GLU A 25 -11.45 3.77 -0.23
C GLU A 25 -12.54 2.91 -0.83
N ALA A 26 -12.29 1.61 -0.95
CA ALA A 26 -13.29 0.59 -1.19
C ALA A 26 -13.51 -0.23 0.08
N GLU A 27 -14.76 -0.54 0.39
CA GLU A 27 -15.16 -1.51 1.41
C GLU A 27 -16.02 -2.57 0.73
N VAL A 28 -15.69 -3.84 0.96
CA VAL A 28 -16.37 -5.02 0.42
C VAL A 28 -16.96 -5.80 1.58
N GLU A 29 -18.23 -6.17 1.47
CA GLU A 29 -18.91 -7.08 2.39
C GLU A 29 -19.27 -8.39 1.68
N LEU A 30 -19.05 -9.50 2.38
CA LEU A 30 -19.39 -10.85 1.90
C LEU A 30 -20.65 -11.38 2.56
N GLU A 31 -21.30 -12.38 1.94
CA GLU A 31 -22.52 -13.03 2.43
C GLU A 31 -22.40 -13.51 3.89
N ASN A 32 -21.22 -13.97 4.32
CA ASN A 32 -20.97 -14.40 5.69
C ASN A 32 -20.72 -13.22 6.68
N GLY A 33 -20.88 -11.97 6.23
CA GLY A 33 -20.69 -10.76 7.02
C GLY A 33 -19.22 -10.33 7.17
N ALA A 34 -18.27 -11.02 6.55
CA ALA A 34 -16.87 -10.60 6.57
C ALA A 34 -16.69 -9.34 5.71
N ARG A 35 -15.82 -8.43 6.19
CA ARG A 35 -15.54 -7.16 5.50
C ARG A 35 -14.06 -6.98 5.24
N GLY A 36 -13.77 -6.39 4.08
CA GLY A 36 -12.42 -5.96 3.70
C GLY A 36 -12.44 -4.51 3.25
N ARG A 37 -11.41 -3.74 3.60
CA ARG A 37 -11.30 -2.33 3.27
C ARG A 37 -9.91 -1.99 2.77
N ALA A 38 -9.82 -1.18 1.72
CA ALA A 38 -8.54 -0.69 1.21
C ALA A 38 -8.67 0.73 0.68
N MET A 39 -7.63 1.53 0.90
CA MET A 39 -7.51 2.90 0.42
C MET A 39 -6.33 3.01 -0.54
N VAL A 40 -6.50 3.79 -1.60
CA VAL A 40 -5.45 4.09 -2.59
C VAL A 40 -5.48 5.58 -2.93
N ALA A 41 -4.31 6.20 -3.02
CA ALA A 41 -4.18 7.59 -3.48
C ALA A 41 -4.60 7.70 -4.95
N LEU A 42 -5.23 8.81 -5.32
CA LEU A 42 -5.61 9.11 -6.69
C LEU A 42 -4.48 9.86 -7.41
N CYS A 43 -4.27 9.53 -8.68
CA CYS A 43 -3.41 10.33 -9.55
C CYS A 43 -4.10 11.64 -9.95
N GLU A 44 -3.33 12.69 -10.27
CA GLU A 44 -3.84 14.04 -10.61
C GLU A 44 -4.87 14.07 -11.75
N ASN A 45 -4.93 13.04 -12.60
CA ASN A 45 -5.85 12.95 -13.75
C ASN A 45 -6.82 11.76 -13.65
N SER A 46 -7.35 11.50 -12.46
CA SER A 46 -8.18 10.31 -12.18
C SER A 46 -9.56 10.28 -12.85
N GLY A 47 -9.90 11.25 -13.73
CA GLY A 47 -11.16 11.26 -14.44
C GLY A 47 -12.40 11.41 -13.54
N ASN A 48 -13.55 10.87 -13.97
CA ASN A 48 -14.77 10.88 -13.17
C ASN A 48 -14.76 9.75 -12.14
N THR A 49 -14.21 10.03 -10.97
CA THR A 49 -14.05 9.06 -9.87
C THR A 49 -15.40 8.50 -9.37
N ASP A 50 -16.47 9.31 -9.36
CA ASP A 50 -17.78 8.86 -8.87
C ASP A 50 -18.40 7.82 -9.81
N GLN A 51 -18.39 8.09 -11.11
CA GLN A 51 -18.86 7.13 -12.11
C GLN A 51 -18.05 5.83 -12.06
N MET A 52 -16.75 5.93 -11.84
CA MET A 52 -15.90 4.75 -11.71
C MET A 52 -16.19 3.96 -10.44
N MET A 53 -16.41 4.64 -9.31
CA MET A 53 -16.80 3.99 -8.06
C MET A 53 -18.11 3.21 -8.25
N GLU A 54 -19.11 3.82 -8.89
CA GLU A 54 -20.40 3.19 -9.17
C GLU A 54 -20.23 1.93 -10.03
N VAL A 55 -19.63 2.07 -11.21
CA VAL A 55 -19.50 0.97 -12.18
C VAL A 55 -18.63 -0.18 -11.66
N LEU A 56 -17.49 0.11 -11.01
CA LEU A 56 -16.60 -0.92 -10.48
C LEU A 56 -17.15 -1.57 -9.21
N SER A 57 -18.01 -0.90 -8.45
CA SER A 57 -18.71 -1.51 -7.32
C SER A 57 -19.74 -2.53 -7.77
N GLU A 58 -20.45 -2.24 -8.85
CA GLU A 58 -21.52 -3.13 -9.36
C GLU A 58 -20.97 -4.35 -10.09
N CYS A 59 -19.85 -4.21 -10.84
CA CYS A 59 -19.36 -5.26 -11.73
C CYS A 59 -18.85 -6.52 -11.02
N VAL A 60 -18.56 -6.45 -9.74
CA VAL A 60 -18.06 -7.59 -8.93
C VAL A 60 -19.09 -8.14 -7.94
N LEU A 61 -20.34 -7.62 -7.95
CA LEU A 61 -21.39 -8.16 -7.11
C LEU A 61 -21.71 -9.60 -7.53
N PHE A 62 -21.96 -10.46 -6.54
CA PHE A 62 -22.26 -11.88 -6.68
C PHE A 62 -21.09 -12.77 -7.15
N GLU A 63 -19.88 -12.18 -7.28
CA GLU A 63 -18.67 -12.95 -7.56
C GLU A 63 -18.10 -13.59 -6.28
N ASP A 64 -17.42 -14.73 -6.43
CA ASP A 64 -16.72 -15.39 -5.32
C ASP A 64 -15.41 -14.64 -4.99
N ALA A 65 -15.36 -14.03 -3.82
CA ALA A 65 -14.19 -13.28 -3.36
C ALA A 65 -12.91 -14.14 -3.24
N SER A 66 -13.02 -15.46 -3.20
CA SER A 66 -11.85 -16.36 -3.19
C SER A 66 -11.21 -16.53 -4.57
N ASP A 67 -11.93 -16.22 -5.66
CA ASP A 67 -11.38 -16.17 -7.02
C ASP A 67 -10.84 -14.77 -7.35
N GLN A 68 -9.77 -14.36 -6.67
CA GLN A 68 -9.14 -13.06 -6.89
C GLN A 68 -8.82 -12.79 -8.36
N ARG A 69 -8.43 -13.82 -9.13
CA ARG A 69 -8.09 -13.65 -10.55
C ARG A 69 -9.31 -13.37 -11.41
N GLY A 70 -10.42 -14.04 -11.11
CA GLY A 70 -11.71 -13.79 -11.76
C GLY A 70 -12.18 -12.37 -11.51
N VAL A 71 -12.17 -11.93 -10.24
CA VAL A 71 -12.51 -10.57 -9.83
C VAL A 71 -11.62 -9.53 -10.49
N ASP A 72 -10.30 -9.69 -10.45
CA ASP A 72 -9.36 -8.73 -11.07
C ASP A 72 -9.58 -8.61 -12.59
N LYS A 73 -9.87 -9.72 -13.27
CA LYS A 73 -10.18 -9.73 -14.69
C LYS A 73 -11.46 -8.94 -15.00
N ILE A 74 -12.53 -9.14 -14.22
CA ILE A 74 -13.79 -8.39 -14.39
C ILE A 74 -13.55 -6.90 -14.19
N LEU A 75 -12.80 -6.52 -13.16
CA LEU A 75 -12.44 -5.12 -12.88
C LEU A 75 -11.67 -4.49 -14.04
N GLU A 76 -10.66 -5.18 -14.59
CA GLU A 76 -9.84 -4.68 -15.71
C GLU A 76 -10.64 -4.55 -17.01
N GLU A 77 -11.47 -5.53 -17.36
CA GLU A 77 -12.33 -5.51 -18.54
C GLU A 77 -13.36 -4.37 -18.45
N THR A 78 -13.97 -4.20 -17.27
CA THR A 78 -14.95 -3.13 -17.02
C THR A 78 -14.30 -1.76 -17.10
N ALA A 79 -13.17 -1.56 -16.43
CA ALA A 79 -12.42 -0.29 -16.48
C ALA A 79 -11.99 0.08 -17.90
N SER A 80 -11.60 -0.92 -18.69
CA SER A 80 -11.22 -0.73 -20.10
C SER A 80 -12.41 -0.32 -20.96
N SER A 81 -13.59 -0.91 -20.76
CA SER A 81 -14.80 -0.63 -21.52
C SER A 81 -15.34 0.80 -21.29
N VAL A 82 -15.17 1.33 -20.07
CA VAL A 82 -15.63 2.68 -19.69
C VAL A 82 -14.59 3.75 -20.04
N GLY A 83 -13.43 3.37 -20.59
CA GLY A 83 -12.36 4.31 -20.96
C GLY A 83 -11.62 4.92 -19.77
N THR A 84 -11.77 4.33 -18.60
CA THR A 84 -11.18 4.80 -17.34
C THR A 84 -9.86 4.12 -16.98
N ALA A 85 -9.23 3.44 -17.92
CA ALA A 85 -7.97 2.70 -17.75
C ALA A 85 -6.82 3.54 -17.16
N LYS A 86 -6.93 4.87 -17.14
CA LYS A 86 -5.98 5.79 -16.49
C LYS A 86 -6.21 5.96 -14.99
N CYS A 87 -7.25 5.36 -14.46
CA CYS A 87 -7.71 5.58 -13.08
C CYS A 87 -7.59 4.33 -12.21
N GLY A 88 -6.45 3.68 -12.23
CA GLY A 88 -6.20 2.44 -11.46
C GLY A 88 -6.47 2.50 -9.94
N GLY A 89 -6.65 3.70 -9.38
CA GLY A 89 -6.80 3.87 -7.93
C GLY A 89 -7.99 3.10 -7.35
N PHE A 90 -9.21 3.31 -7.84
CA PHE A 90 -10.38 2.64 -7.27
C PHE A 90 -10.42 1.15 -7.63
N LEU A 91 -10.03 0.77 -8.85
CA LEU A 91 -9.86 -0.63 -9.23
C LEU A 91 -8.94 -1.37 -8.25
N THR A 92 -7.77 -0.78 -7.98
CA THR A 92 -6.81 -1.34 -7.01
C THR A 92 -7.39 -1.40 -5.60
N ALA A 93 -8.15 -0.37 -5.18
CA ALA A 93 -8.80 -0.37 -3.88
C ALA A 93 -9.83 -1.50 -3.75
N VAL A 94 -10.66 -1.74 -4.77
CA VAL A 94 -11.63 -2.86 -4.78
C VAL A 94 -10.91 -4.20 -4.75
N SER A 95 -9.92 -4.43 -5.63
CA SER A 95 -9.13 -5.67 -5.66
C SER A 95 -8.49 -5.98 -4.28
N MET A 96 -7.88 -4.99 -3.65
CA MET A 96 -7.29 -5.14 -2.31
C MET A 96 -8.35 -5.35 -1.22
N ALA A 97 -9.52 -4.72 -1.32
CA ALA A 97 -10.62 -4.90 -0.38
C ALA A 97 -11.19 -6.31 -0.47
N VAL A 98 -11.39 -6.84 -1.68
CA VAL A 98 -11.82 -8.22 -1.93
C VAL A 98 -10.88 -9.23 -1.28
N SER A 99 -9.55 -9.11 -1.51
CA SER A 99 -8.58 -10.04 -0.89
C SER A 99 -8.60 -9.99 0.65
N ARG A 100 -8.86 -8.83 1.23
CA ARG A 100 -8.99 -8.67 2.69
C ARG A 100 -10.31 -9.26 3.21
N ALA A 101 -11.40 -9.05 2.48
CA ALA A 101 -12.69 -9.64 2.82
C ALA A 101 -12.65 -11.17 2.76
N ALA A 102 -12.06 -11.73 1.69
CA ALA A 102 -11.87 -13.17 1.53
C ALA A 102 -11.01 -13.76 2.66
N ALA A 103 -9.88 -13.13 2.99
CA ALA A 103 -9.04 -13.57 4.10
C ALA A 103 -9.79 -13.56 5.44
N ALA A 104 -10.58 -12.50 5.71
CA ALA A 104 -11.41 -12.38 6.90
C ALA A 104 -12.52 -13.44 6.92
N GLY A 105 -13.20 -13.66 5.80
CA GLY A 105 -14.24 -14.67 5.65
C GLY A 105 -13.75 -16.11 5.86
N LEU A 106 -12.47 -16.37 5.52
CA LEU A 106 -11.79 -17.64 5.78
C LEU A 106 -11.17 -17.73 7.18
N GLY A 107 -11.31 -16.70 8.01
CA GLY A 107 -10.74 -16.66 9.36
C GLY A 107 -9.22 -16.69 9.40
N MET A 108 -8.53 -16.20 8.35
CA MET A 108 -7.08 -16.21 8.28
C MET A 108 -6.51 -14.80 8.08
N PRO A 109 -5.29 -14.53 8.58
CA PRO A 109 -4.64 -13.24 8.32
C PRO A 109 -4.26 -13.10 6.85
N LEU A 110 -4.33 -11.87 6.31
CA LEU A 110 -4.09 -11.57 4.91
C LEU A 110 -2.75 -12.10 4.39
N TYR A 111 -1.66 -11.99 5.18
CA TYR A 111 -0.35 -12.49 4.75
C TYR A 111 -0.33 -13.99 4.47
N ARG A 112 -1.16 -14.77 5.19
CA ARG A 112 -1.31 -16.20 4.99
C ARG A 112 -2.19 -16.50 3.78
N TYR A 113 -3.26 -15.73 3.59
CA TYR A 113 -4.13 -15.83 2.43
C TYR A 113 -3.35 -15.59 1.13
N LEU A 114 -2.56 -14.52 1.07
CA LEU A 114 -1.75 -14.17 -0.10
C LEU A 114 -0.50 -15.06 -0.25
N GLY A 115 0.12 -15.46 0.85
CA GLY A 115 1.38 -16.19 0.86
C GLY A 115 1.27 -17.70 0.62
N GLY A 116 0.06 -18.26 0.59
CA GLY A 116 -0.17 -19.68 0.36
C GLY A 116 0.31 -20.56 1.52
N THR A 117 0.90 -21.72 1.21
CA THR A 117 1.20 -22.78 2.19
C THR A 117 2.41 -22.51 3.09
N ALA A 118 3.28 -21.56 2.77
CA ALA A 118 4.52 -21.32 3.52
C ALA A 118 4.87 -19.84 3.79
N PRO A 119 3.93 -18.99 4.25
CA PRO A 119 4.21 -17.58 4.52
C PRO A 119 4.81 -17.43 5.92
N GLY A 120 6.08 -17.74 6.10
CA GLY A 120 6.66 -17.76 7.44
C GLY A 120 7.92 -16.93 7.65
N ARG A 121 8.45 -16.30 6.58
CA ARG A 121 9.70 -15.55 6.67
C ARG A 121 9.49 -14.07 6.39
N LEU A 122 9.77 -13.23 7.39
CA LEU A 122 9.89 -11.79 7.17
C LEU A 122 11.18 -11.49 6.39
N PRO A 123 11.15 -10.55 5.44
CA PRO A 123 12.37 -10.11 4.75
C PRO A 123 13.30 -9.37 5.71
N VAL A 124 14.59 -9.28 5.35
CA VAL A 124 15.51 -8.40 6.06
C VAL A 124 15.03 -6.95 5.88
N PRO A 125 14.87 -6.15 6.96
CA PRO A 125 14.42 -4.78 6.83
C PRO A 125 15.44 -3.94 6.04
N MET A 126 14.94 -3.07 5.18
CA MET A 126 15.69 -2.03 4.50
C MET A 126 15.19 -0.70 5.04
N MET A 127 16.08 0.14 5.61
CA MET A 127 15.68 1.40 6.21
C MET A 127 16.44 2.57 5.58
N THR A 128 15.71 3.54 5.06
CA THR A 128 16.28 4.77 4.51
C THR A 128 16.91 5.60 5.63
N MET A 129 18.15 6.00 5.42
CA MET A 129 18.92 6.84 6.33
C MET A 129 19.02 8.28 5.82
N ILE A 130 19.33 8.43 4.54
CA ILE A 130 19.42 9.72 3.87
C ILE A 130 18.63 9.64 2.57
N SER A 131 17.79 10.64 2.35
CA SER A 131 17.01 10.84 1.14
C SER A 131 17.66 11.90 0.26
N GLY A 132 17.87 11.58 -1.01
CA GLY A 132 18.40 12.48 -2.02
C GLY A 132 17.47 12.55 -3.23
N GLY A 133 17.98 13.03 -4.37
CA GLY A 133 17.22 13.12 -5.61
C GLY A 133 15.86 13.77 -5.41
N ARG A 134 14.83 13.10 -5.90
CA ARG A 134 13.42 13.54 -5.82
C ARG A 134 12.90 13.65 -4.38
N TYR A 135 13.32 12.75 -3.50
CA TYR A 135 12.90 12.74 -2.09
C TYR A 135 13.65 13.75 -1.22
N GLY A 136 14.83 14.18 -1.70
CA GLY A 136 15.69 15.14 -1.03
C GLY A 136 15.55 16.58 -1.53
N ARG A 137 14.36 17.09 -1.75
CA ARG A 137 13.95 18.33 -2.46
C ARG A 137 14.91 19.55 -2.36
N ASN A 138 15.84 19.58 -1.39
CA ASN A 138 16.74 20.71 -1.14
C ASN A 138 18.20 20.29 -0.95
N ASN A 139 18.59 19.08 -1.36
CA ASN A 139 19.99 18.67 -1.31
C ASN A 139 20.54 18.39 -2.73
N SER A 140 21.87 18.34 -2.86
CA SER A 140 22.57 18.11 -4.12
C SER A 140 22.95 16.64 -4.34
N LEU A 141 22.30 15.69 -3.62
CA LEU A 141 22.56 14.27 -3.74
C LEU A 141 21.82 13.69 -4.95
N ASP A 142 22.55 13.08 -5.88
CA ASP A 142 21.98 12.49 -7.10
C ASP A 142 21.24 11.17 -6.83
N MET A 143 21.69 10.39 -5.82
CA MET A 143 21.04 9.12 -5.44
C MET A 143 19.79 9.39 -4.60
N GLU A 144 18.66 8.75 -4.97
CA GLU A 144 17.38 8.95 -4.29
C GLU A 144 17.38 8.49 -2.83
N SER A 145 18.06 7.38 -2.51
CA SER A 145 18.03 6.83 -1.15
C SER A 145 19.31 6.10 -0.78
N TYR A 146 19.79 6.37 0.43
CA TYR A 146 20.87 5.62 1.08
C TYR A 146 20.28 4.79 2.21
N MET A 147 20.33 3.45 2.09
CA MET A 147 19.66 2.53 2.99
C MET A 147 20.65 1.66 3.77
N VAL A 148 20.26 1.26 4.97
CA VAL A 148 20.94 0.23 5.77
C VAL A 148 20.14 -1.06 5.72
N VAL A 149 20.86 -2.18 5.50
CA VAL A 149 20.30 -3.54 5.42
C VAL A 149 21.09 -4.42 6.40
N PRO A 150 20.51 -4.83 7.53
CA PRO A 150 21.21 -5.57 8.59
C PRO A 150 21.24 -7.08 8.29
N VAL A 151 21.95 -7.50 7.25
CA VAL A 151 21.97 -8.89 6.73
C VAL A 151 22.45 -9.93 7.73
N GLY A 152 23.18 -9.55 8.79
CA GLY A 152 23.68 -10.46 9.82
C GLY A 152 22.80 -10.54 11.07
N ALA A 153 21.57 -9.96 11.06
CA ALA A 153 20.65 -10.04 12.17
C ALA A 153 19.95 -11.42 12.24
N ALA A 154 19.85 -11.99 13.44
CA ALA A 154 19.23 -13.29 13.62
C ALA A 154 17.69 -13.25 13.57
N SER A 155 17.07 -12.07 13.68
CA SER A 155 15.63 -11.85 13.61
C SER A 155 15.29 -10.49 13.02
N PHE A 156 14.04 -10.35 12.52
CA PHE A 156 13.53 -9.04 12.07
C PHE A 156 13.60 -7.97 13.17
N ARG A 157 13.23 -8.33 14.41
CA ARG A 157 13.31 -7.43 15.59
C ARG A 157 14.72 -6.90 15.80
N GLU A 158 15.70 -7.79 15.77
CA GLU A 158 17.12 -7.41 15.91
C GLU A 158 17.57 -6.54 14.75
N GLY A 159 17.20 -6.90 13.52
CA GLY A 159 17.51 -6.10 12.34
C GLY A 159 16.93 -4.70 12.44
N ALA A 160 15.66 -4.57 12.79
CA ALA A 160 15.01 -3.28 12.98
C ALA A 160 15.69 -2.45 14.09
N ALA A 161 16.03 -3.08 15.22
CA ALA A 161 16.75 -2.40 16.31
C ALA A 161 18.11 -1.85 15.86
N ARG A 162 18.90 -2.65 15.14
CA ARG A 162 20.19 -2.19 14.57
C ARG A 162 20.02 -1.03 13.59
N CYS A 163 19.00 -1.07 12.73
CA CYS A 163 18.68 0.05 11.83
C CYS A 163 18.37 1.33 12.64
N MET A 164 17.56 1.21 13.70
CA MET A 164 17.21 2.36 14.54
C MET A 164 18.43 2.93 15.29
N GLU A 165 19.34 2.10 15.75
CA GLU A 165 20.61 2.53 16.36
C GLU A 165 21.43 3.37 15.37
N VAL A 166 21.57 2.88 14.12
CA VAL A 166 22.28 3.63 13.06
C VAL A 166 21.55 4.94 12.75
N TYR A 167 20.23 4.92 12.64
CA TYR A 167 19.43 6.12 12.37
C TYR A 167 19.63 7.18 13.44
N GLN A 168 19.58 6.79 14.72
CA GLN A 168 19.79 7.71 15.84
C GLN A 168 21.26 8.22 15.91
N ALA A 169 22.23 7.37 15.60
CA ALA A 169 23.64 7.77 15.51
C ALA A 169 23.85 8.80 14.38
N LEU A 170 23.27 8.55 13.21
CA LEU A 170 23.30 9.47 12.07
C LEU A 170 22.67 10.82 12.43
N LYS A 171 21.49 10.81 13.08
CA LYS A 171 20.84 12.05 13.54
C LYS A 171 21.79 12.91 14.40
N ARG A 172 22.45 12.26 15.37
CA ARG A 172 23.41 12.95 16.24
C ARG A 172 24.59 13.52 15.45
N LEU A 173 25.15 12.74 14.52
CA LEU A 173 26.27 13.19 13.67
C LEU A 173 25.88 14.40 12.82
N LEU A 174 24.74 14.35 12.14
CA LEU A 174 24.23 15.47 11.34
C LEU A 174 24.04 16.72 12.19
N THR A 175 23.44 16.57 13.38
CA THR A 175 23.24 17.69 14.31
C THR A 175 24.58 18.34 14.75
N ILE A 176 25.56 17.51 15.15
CA ILE A 176 26.89 17.99 15.60
C ILE A 176 27.62 18.67 14.44
N SER A 177 27.46 18.16 13.22
CA SER A 177 28.07 18.74 12.01
C SER A 177 27.33 19.97 11.48
N GLY A 178 26.27 20.42 12.15
CA GLY A 178 25.50 21.60 11.77
C GLY A 178 24.55 21.39 10.58
N HIS A 179 24.30 20.14 10.20
CA HIS A 179 23.34 19.81 9.13
C HIS A 179 21.91 19.72 9.66
N GLN A 180 20.97 19.94 8.75
CA GLN A 180 19.54 19.75 9.04
C GLN A 180 19.21 18.27 9.25
N THR A 181 18.27 18.01 10.18
CA THR A 181 17.76 16.67 10.49
C THR A 181 16.26 16.53 10.19
N GLY A 182 15.74 17.36 9.28
CA GLY A 182 14.43 17.16 8.69
C GLY A 182 14.39 15.84 7.92
N VAL A 183 13.20 15.23 7.81
CA VAL A 183 13.02 13.96 7.12
C VAL A 183 12.24 14.15 5.82
N GLY A 184 12.56 13.35 4.81
CA GLY A 184 11.82 13.25 3.55
C GLY A 184 10.60 12.34 3.65
N GLU A 185 9.89 12.19 2.56
CA GLU A 185 8.66 11.38 2.46
C GLU A 185 8.91 9.89 2.75
N ASP A 186 10.12 9.39 2.46
CA ASP A 186 10.56 8.01 2.72
C ASP A 186 11.17 7.81 4.13
N GLY A 187 11.16 8.85 4.98
CA GLY A 187 11.65 8.81 6.35
C GLY A 187 13.16 9.00 6.52
N GLY A 188 13.94 9.11 5.44
CA GLY A 188 15.37 9.45 5.48
C GLY A 188 15.61 10.93 5.82
N PHE A 189 16.77 11.25 6.43
CA PHE A 189 17.16 12.63 6.64
C PHE A 189 17.45 13.32 5.29
N VAL A 190 17.18 14.62 5.22
CA VAL A 190 17.41 15.47 4.03
C VAL A 190 18.46 16.54 4.36
N PRO A 191 19.71 16.15 4.67
CA PRO A 191 20.77 17.11 4.91
C PRO A 191 21.22 17.78 3.61
N ASP A 192 21.65 19.04 3.69
CA ASP A 192 22.37 19.70 2.58
C ASP A 192 23.83 19.21 2.56
N LEU A 193 24.06 18.07 1.92
CA LEU A 193 25.38 17.51 1.65
C LEU A 193 25.78 17.83 0.21
N ARG A 194 27.05 18.16 0.01
CA ARG A 194 27.66 18.46 -1.30
C ARG A 194 28.72 17.42 -1.62
#